data_164b72a2087de7cbaa09b962471e1923
#
_entry.id   164b72a2087de7cbaa09b962471e1923
#
_cell.length_a   1.000
_cell.length_b   1.000
_cell.length_c   1.000
_cell.angle_alpha   90.00
_cell.angle_beta   90.00
_cell.angle_gamma   90.00
#
_symmetry.space_group_name_H-M   'P 1'
#
loop_
_entity.id
_entity.type
_entity.pdbx_description
1 polymer ?
#
loop_
_entity_poly.entity_id
_entity_poly.type
_entity_poly.pdbx_seq_one_letter_code
_entity_poly.pdbx_strand_id
1 'polypeptide(L)'
;MIKQVIIDSGIPFLEGVFPSEIEVLYLSPEQITSEAVRCADALFIRTRTQINKELLHGSNVRFVATATIGFDHIDQDFCREAGIYWVSCPGCNAQAVCDYVEEAIASSPHHLIASSPLTIGIVGYGHVGKLVAQMAERKGYKVLLSDPPLGIGVSLNELAPLCDVLTFHTPLTREGEHPTYHLCDANILRLCKPNTLIINAARGGVIDEQALLSTLNTKHSTLNYKTAIDC
;
A
#
# COMPACT_ATOMS: atom_id res chain seq x y z
N MET A 1 -33.31 -4.62 4.10
CA MET A 1 -32.82 -6.04 4.06
C MET A 1 -32.01 -6.18 2.80
N ILE A 2 -30.78 -6.68 2.87
CA ILE A 2 -29.90 -6.88 1.70
C ILE A 2 -30.48 -8.04 0.88
N LYS A 3 -30.69 -7.82 -0.41
CA LYS A 3 -31.22 -8.83 -1.35
C LYS A 3 -30.21 -9.19 -2.43
N GLN A 4 -29.45 -8.22 -2.91
CA GLN A 4 -28.47 -8.43 -3.97
C GLN A 4 -27.12 -7.83 -3.60
N VAL A 5 -26.07 -8.63 -3.82
CA VAL A 5 -24.67 -8.25 -3.56
C VAL A 5 -23.86 -8.44 -4.84
N ILE A 6 -23.05 -7.47 -5.19
CA ILE A 6 -22.07 -7.58 -6.28
C ILE A 6 -20.67 -7.70 -5.67
N ILE A 7 -19.91 -8.65 -6.16
CA ILE A 7 -18.56 -8.97 -5.70
C ILE A 7 -17.58 -8.89 -6.88
N ASP A 8 -16.50 -8.15 -6.74
CA ASP A 8 -15.36 -8.23 -7.66
C ASP A 8 -14.84 -9.67 -7.68
N SER A 9 -14.91 -10.31 -8.84
CA SER A 9 -14.56 -11.73 -9.04
C SER A 9 -13.12 -12.08 -8.68
N GLY A 10 -12.26 -11.08 -8.52
CA GLY A 10 -10.89 -11.27 -8.06
C GLY A 10 -10.72 -11.29 -6.54
N ILE A 11 -11.81 -11.18 -5.75
CA ILE A 11 -11.76 -11.36 -4.29
C ILE A 11 -11.92 -12.86 -4.00
N PRO A 12 -10.91 -13.52 -3.41
CA PRO A 12 -10.98 -14.96 -3.14
C PRO A 12 -11.85 -15.26 -1.91
N PHE A 13 -12.26 -16.51 -1.76
CA PHE A 13 -12.88 -17.10 -0.56
C PHE A 13 -14.24 -16.50 -0.15
N LEU A 14 -14.97 -15.87 -1.07
CA LEU A 14 -16.32 -15.36 -0.79
C LEU A 14 -17.45 -16.29 -1.28
N GLU A 15 -17.13 -17.37 -1.97
CA GLU A 15 -18.12 -18.35 -2.38
C GLU A 15 -18.75 -19.05 -1.17
N GLY A 16 -20.09 -19.09 -1.13
CA GLY A 16 -20.84 -19.72 -0.04
C GLY A 16 -20.85 -18.96 1.30
N VAL A 17 -20.28 -17.75 1.36
CA VAL A 17 -20.25 -16.94 2.59
C VAL A 17 -21.61 -16.29 2.87
N PHE A 18 -22.39 -16.00 1.84
CA PHE A 18 -23.68 -15.33 1.96
C PHE A 18 -24.83 -16.33 2.11
N PRO A 19 -25.88 -15.99 2.88
CA PRO A 19 -27.11 -16.78 2.94
C PRO A 19 -27.72 -17.00 1.55
N SER A 20 -28.39 -18.15 1.36
CA SER A 20 -28.98 -18.53 0.07
C SER A 20 -30.08 -17.59 -0.45
N GLU A 21 -30.64 -16.78 0.44
CA GLU A 21 -31.67 -15.79 0.13
C GLU A 21 -31.09 -14.49 -0.50
N ILE A 22 -29.77 -14.35 -0.48
CA ILE A 22 -29.07 -13.22 -1.07
C ILE A 22 -28.59 -13.61 -2.46
N GLU A 23 -29.00 -12.87 -3.45
CA GLU A 23 -28.47 -12.99 -4.81
C GLU A 23 -27.05 -12.43 -4.85
N VAL A 24 -26.06 -13.25 -5.22
CA VAL A 24 -24.65 -12.86 -5.31
C VAL A 24 -24.20 -12.89 -6.75
N LEU A 25 -23.75 -11.76 -7.26
CA LEU A 25 -23.20 -11.62 -8.62
C LEU A 25 -21.69 -11.38 -8.55
N TYR A 26 -20.91 -12.27 -9.15
CA TYR A 26 -19.47 -12.11 -9.31
C TYR A 26 -19.17 -11.45 -10.65
N LEU A 27 -18.62 -10.24 -10.62
CA LEU A 27 -18.34 -9.43 -11.81
C LEU A 27 -16.86 -9.04 -11.85
N SER A 28 -16.28 -8.95 -13.05
CA SER A 28 -14.97 -8.29 -13.19
C SER A 28 -15.09 -6.79 -12.93
N PRO A 29 -14.00 -6.10 -12.56
CA PRO A 29 -14.05 -4.64 -12.35
C PRO A 29 -14.67 -3.86 -13.51
N GLU A 30 -14.43 -4.31 -14.75
CA GLU A 30 -14.96 -3.68 -15.96
C GLU A 30 -16.47 -3.89 -16.14
N GLN A 31 -17.01 -4.92 -15.52
CA GLN A 31 -18.45 -5.23 -15.55
C GLN A 31 -19.23 -4.55 -14.42
N ILE A 32 -18.54 -4.01 -13.41
CA ILE A 32 -19.16 -3.24 -12.32
C ILE A 32 -19.45 -1.82 -12.83
N THR A 33 -20.53 -1.68 -13.57
CA THR A 33 -20.99 -0.44 -14.20
C THR A 33 -22.16 0.17 -13.45
N SER A 34 -22.49 1.44 -13.71
CA SER A 34 -23.64 2.11 -13.13
C SER A 34 -24.97 1.41 -13.39
N GLU A 35 -25.09 0.70 -14.51
CA GLU A 35 -26.26 -0.13 -14.83
C GLU A 35 -26.30 -1.40 -13.97
N ALA A 36 -25.16 -2.10 -13.85
CA ALA A 36 -25.04 -3.33 -13.08
C ALA A 36 -25.34 -3.10 -11.59
N VAL A 37 -24.86 -1.98 -11.00
CA VAL A 37 -25.04 -1.70 -9.57
C VAL A 37 -26.40 -1.13 -9.20
N ARG A 38 -27.26 -0.85 -10.17
CA ARG A 38 -28.54 -0.15 -9.95
C ARG A 38 -29.44 -0.83 -8.92
N CYS A 39 -29.54 -2.15 -8.95
CA CYS A 39 -30.37 -2.94 -8.04
C CYS A 39 -29.60 -3.52 -6.85
N ALA A 40 -28.30 -3.41 -6.84
CA ALA A 40 -27.46 -3.95 -5.76
C ALA A 40 -27.65 -3.16 -4.46
N ASP A 41 -27.70 -3.88 -3.35
CA ASP A 41 -27.76 -3.28 -2.00
C ASP A 41 -26.34 -3.10 -1.42
N ALA A 42 -25.39 -3.97 -1.81
CA ALA A 42 -24.02 -3.94 -1.31
C ALA A 42 -23.01 -4.31 -2.41
N LEU A 43 -21.81 -3.72 -2.29
CA LEU A 43 -20.67 -3.98 -3.17
C LEU A 43 -19.47 -4.48 -2.36
N PHE A 44 -18.79 -5.50 -2.87
CA PHE A 44 -17.47 -5.94 -2.40
C PHE A 44 -16.49 -5.74 -3.55
N ILE A 45 -15.53 -4.83 -3.37
CA ILE A 45 -14.68 -4.34 -4.45
C ILE A 45 -13.19 -4.40 -4.10
N ARG A 46 -12.37 -4.09 -5.11
CA ARG A 46 -10.93 -3.81 -4.96
C ARG A 46 -10.59 -2.46 -5.60
N THR A 47 -9.31 -2.10 -5.63
CA THR A 47 -8.79 -0.80 -6.08
C THR A 47 -9.19 -0.36 -7.50
N ARG A 48 -9.53 -1.30 -8.39
CA ARG A 48 -9.89 -0.99 -9.78
C ARG A 48 -11.29 -0.42 -9.96
N THR A 49 -12.18 -0.60 -8.99
CA THR A 49 -13.55 -0.07 -9.00
C THR A 49 -13.58 1.25 -8.25
N GLN A 50 -13.85 2.36 -8.95
CA GLN A 50 -13.97 3.69 -8.35
C GLN A 50 -15.37 3.86 -7.75
N ILE A 51 -15.46 4.08 -6.44
CA ILE A 51 -16.71 4.41 -5.75
C ILE A 51 -16.88 5.91 -5.74
N ASN A 52 -17.78 6.39 -6.58
CA ASN A 52 -18.06 7.82 -6.76
C ASN A 52 -19.52 8.03 -7.20
N LYS A 53 -19.88 9.29 -7.39
CA LYS A 53 -21.21 9.68 -7.84
C LYS A 53 -21.56 9.13 -9.22
N GLU A 54 -20.59 9.00 -10.13
CA GLU A 54 -20.81 8.49 -11.48
C GLU A 54 -21.27 7.03 -11.45
N LEU A 55 -20.63 6.20 -10.64
CA LEU A 55 -20.98 4.79 -10.51
C LEU A 55 -22.30 4.58 -9.74
N LEU A 56 -22.51 5.29 -8.64
CA LEU A 56 -23.55 4.94 -7.65
C LEU A 56 -24.79 5.84 -7.68
N HIS A 57 -24.81 6.90 -8.51
CA HIS A 57 -25.99 7.78 -8.58
C HIS A 57 -27.23 7.02 -9.05
N GLY A 58 -28.28 7.05 -8.24
CA GLY A 58 -29.55 6.36 -8.55
C GLY A 58 -29.51 4.84 -8.28
N SER A 59 -28.47 4.32 -7.68
CA SER A 59 -28.41 2.91 -7.25
C SER A 59 -29.07 2.72 -5.88
N ASN A 60 -29.32 1.44 -5.53
CA ASN A 60 -29.82 1.05 -4.22
C ASN A 60 -28.70 0.80 -3.21
N VAL A 61 -27.42 0.95 -3.60
CA VAL A 61 -26.26 0.62 -2.78
C VAL A 61 -26.27 1.44 -1.49
N ARG A 62 -26.13 0.74 -0.37
CA ARG A 62 -26.03 1.29 1.00
C ARG A 62 -24.78 0.88 1.74
N PHE A 63 -24.08 -0.13 1.20
CA PHE A 63 -22.88 -0.68 1.81
C PHE A 63 -21.81 -0.97 0.75
N VAL A 64 -20.57 -0.58 1.05
CA VAL A 64 -19.40 -0.89 0.22
C VAL A 64 -18.31 -1.46 1.11
N ALA A 65 -17.77 -2.61 0.79
CA ALA A 65 -16.57 -3.16 1.39
C ALA A 65 -15.45 -3.22 0.36
N THR A 66 -14.30 -2.63 0.66
CA THR A 66 -13.12 -2.86 -0.17
C THR A 66 -12.19 -3.87 0.49
N ALA A 67 -11.85 -4.93 -0.26
CA ALA A 67 -10.92 -5.99 0.16
C ALA A 67 -9.45 -5.50 0.06
N THR A 68 -9.22 -4.23 0.36
CA THR A 68 -7.91 -3.58 0.31
C THR A 68 -7.69 -2.72 1.53
N ILE A 69 -6.43 -2.45 1.86
CA ILE A 69 -6.06 -1.55 2.96
C ILE A 69 -6.35 -0.10 2.56
N GLY A 70 -5.87 0.28 1.38
CA GLY A 70 -6.07 1.62 0.83
C GLY A 70 -7.49 1.81 0.30
N PHE A 71 -7.96 3.04 0.38
CA PHE A 71 -9.31 3.44 -0.02
C PHE A 71 -9.31 4.70 -0.91
N ASP A 72 -8.20 4.95 -1.62
CA ASP A 72 -8.04 6.10 -2.53
C ASP A 72 -9.07 6.08 -3.68
N HIS A 73 -9.66 4.91 -3.96
CA HIS A 73 -10.71 4.68 -4.95
C HIS A 73 -12.13 4.90 -4.39
N ILE A 74 -12.27 5.35 -3.13
CA ILE A 74 -13.57 5.62 -2.50
C ILE A 74 -13.71 7.12 -2.26
N ASP A 75 -14.67 7.76 -2.93
CA ASP A 75 -15.10 9.12 -2.67
C ASP A 75 -15.88 9.15 -1.33
N GLN A 76 -15.15 9.46 -0.27
CA GLN A 76 -15.69 9.45 1.10
C GLN A 76 -16.74 10.54 1.31
N ASP A 77 -16.58 11.69 0.67
CA ASP A 77 -17.52 12.81 0.79
C ASP A 77 -18.84 12.45 0.13
N PHE A 78 -18.79 11.92 -1.09
CA PHE A 78 -19.96 11.39 -1.76
C PHE A 78 -20.65 10.28 -0.95
N CYS A 79 -19.91 9.33 -0.43
CA CYS A 79 -20.48 8.24 0.39
C CYS A 79 -21.22 8.79 1.62
N ARG A 80 -20.64 9.79 2.30
CA ARG A 80 -21.23 10.44 3.46
C ARG A 80 -22.52 11.16 3.09
N GLU A 81 -22.51 11.95 2.01
CA GLU A 81 -23.69 12.69 1.51
C GLU A 81 -24.81 11.76 1.05
N ALA A 82 -24.46 10.65 0.40
CA ALA A 82 -25.43 9.67 -0.10
C ALA A 82 -25.91 8.67 0.98
N GLY A 83 -25.36 8.73 2.21
CA GLY A 83 -25.70 7.80 3.29
C GLY A 83 -25.22 6.37 3.01
N ILE A 84 -24.12 6.22 2.26
CA ILE A 84 -23.49 4.94 1.96
C ILE A 84 -22.44 4.65 3.04
N TYR A 85 -22.61 3.55 3.76
CA TYR A 85 -21.63 3.08 4.71
C TYR A 85 -20.55 2.26 3.98
N TRP A 86 -19.28 2.54 4.25
CA TRP A 86 -18.19 1.80 3.65
C TRP A 86 -17.14 1.37 4.68
N VAL A 87 -16.44 0.28 4.37
CA VAL A 87 -15.36 -0.27 5.18
C VAL A 87 -14.18 -0.67 4.29
N SER A 88 -12.98 -0.53 4.82
CA SER A 88 -11.77 -1.12 4.25
C SER A 88 -11.34 -2.32 5.08
N CYS A 89 -10.30 -3.03 4.65
CA CYS A 89 -9.77 -4.20 5.34
C CYS A 89 -8.32 -3.94 5.81
N PRO A 90 -8.11 -3.11 6.86
CA PRO A 90 -6.78 -2.74 7.30
C PRO A 90 -5.96 -3.97 7.69
N GLY A 91 -4.76 -4.11 7.10
CA GLY A 91 -3.85 -5.21 7.42
C GLY A 91 -4.14 -6.55 6.71
N CYS A 92 -5.19 -6.67 5.90
CA CYS A 92 -5.56 -7.94 5.28
C CYS A 92 -4.45 -8.55 4.41
N ASN A 93 -3.63 -7.73 3.75
CA ASN A 93 -2.52 -8.17 2.91
C ASN A 93 -1.14 -7.89 3.56
N ALA A 94 -1.10 -7.46 4.84
CA ALA A 94 0.14 -7.02 5.46
C ALA A 94 1.21 -8.13 5.49
N GLN A 95 0.82 -9.39 5.68
CA GLN A 95 1.74 -10.51 5.62
C GLN A 95 2.30 -10.73 4.21
N ALA A 96 1.46 -10.69 3.18
CA ALA A 96 1.90 -10.85 1.79
C ALA A 96 2.89 -9.74 1.37
N VAL A 97 2.66 -8.51 1.83
CA VAL A 97 3.61 -7.40 1.59
C VAL A 97 4.90 -7.61 2.37
N CYS A 98 4.84 -8.11 3.60
CA CYS A 98 6.03 -8.45 4.38
C CYS A 98 6.86 -9.55 3.67
N ASP A 99 6.21 -10.61 3.20
CA ASP A 99 6.86 -11.71 2.46
C ASP A 99 7.53 -11.20 1.17
N TYR A 100 6.87 -10.29 0.46
CA TYR A 100 7.43 -9.62 -0.69
C TYR A 100 8.71 -8.82 -0.34
N VAL A 101 8.68 -8.04 0.74
CA VAL A 101 9.85 -7.26 1.21
C VAL A 101 10.99 -8.21 1.59
N GLU A 102 10.68 -9.31 2.28
CA GLU A 102 11.65 -10.34 2.65
C GLU A 102 12.34 -10.93 1.41
N GLU A 103 11.56 -11.30 0.40
CA GLU A 103 12.08 -11.84 -0.86
C GLU A 103 12.91 -10.81 -1.64
N ALA A 104 12.46 -9.54 -1.66
CA ALA A 104 13.20 -8.45 -2.29
C ALA A 104 14.57 -8.23 -1.64
N ILE A 105 14.67 -8.33 -0.32
CA ILE A 105 15.94 -8.25 0.41
C ILE A 105 16.81 -9.49 0.09
N ALA A 106 16.25 -10.69 0.18
CA ALA A 106 16.95 -11.94 -0.04
C ALA A 106 17.52 -12.07 -1.46
N SER A 107 16.79 -11.58 -2.46
CA SER A 107 17.21 -11.61 -3.87
C SER A 107 18.17 -10.46 -4.26
N SER A 108 18.49 -9.56 -3.31
CA SER A 108 19.39 -8.44 -3.58
C SER A 108 20.87 -8.87 -3.45
N PRO A 109 21.78 -8.27 -4.24
CA PRO A 109 23.22 -8.54 -4.10
C PRO A 109 23.79 -8.22 -2.70
N HIS A 110 23.12 -7.37 -1.94
CA HIS A 110 23.54 -6.96 -0.60
C HIS A 110 23.59 -8.13 0.38
N HIS A 111 22.69 -9.10 0.23
CA HIS A 111 22.65 -10.30 1.08
C HIS A 111 23.94 -11.15 0.93
N LEU A 112 24.58 -11.07 -0.24
CA LEU A 112 25.78 -11.87 -0.56
C LEU A 112 27.11 -11.19 -0.19
N ILE A 113 27.11 -9.87 0.06
CA ILE A 113 28.34 -9.06 0.19
C ILE A 113 28.52 -8.51 1.61
N ALA A 114 27.47 -8.50 2.43
CA ALA A 114 27.53 -7.91 3.76
C ALA A 114 28.37 -8.77 4.72
N SER A 115 29.48 -8.21 5.18
CA SER A 115 30.31 -8.78 6.27
C SER A 115 29.73 -8.51 7.67
N SER A 116 28.64 -7.77 7.78
CA SER A 116 27.93 -7.40 9.01
C SER A 116 26.42 -7.52 8.81
N PRO A 117 25.61 -7.61 9.88
CA PRO A 117 24.15 -7.57 9.75
C PRO A 117 23.68 -6.33 9.01
N LEU A 118 22.79 -6.51 8.03
CA LEU A 118 22.17 -5.41 7.30
C LEU A 118 21.43 -4.48 8.25
N THR A 119 21.45 -3.19 7.96
CA THR A 119 20.60 -2.19 8.63
C THR A 119 19.40 -1.88 7.75
N ILE A 120 18.21 -2.20 8.25
CA ILE A 120 16.93 -2.01 7.57
C ILE A 120 16.26 -0.76 8.14
N GLY A 121 16.05 0.24 7.30
CA GLY A 121 15.27 1.43 7.62
C GLY A 121 13.82 1.23 7.19
N ILE A 122 12.88 1.31 8.14
CA ILE A 122 11.46 1.13 7.92
C ILE A 122 10.77 2.47 8.10
N VAL A 123 10.15 2.96 7.03
CA VAL A 123 9.40 4.22 7.00
C VAL A 123 7.90 3.91 7.02
N GLY A 124 7.25 4.27 8.12
CA GLY A 124 5.88 3.87 8.44
C GLY A 124 5.82 2.59 9.27
N TYR A 125 5.32 2.70 10.52
CA TYR A 125 5.26 1.61 11.50
C TYR A 125 3.81 1.16 11.77
N GLY A 126 3.04 1.05 10.67
CA GLY A 126 1.67 0.51 10.66
C GLY A 126 1.63 -1.02 10.64
N HIS A 127 0.57 -1.60 10.05
CA HIS A 127 0.40 -3.06 9.96
C HIS A 127 1.56 -3.76 9.26
N VAL A 128 1.96 -3.26 8.10
CA VAL A 128 3.07 -3.83 7.32
C VAL A 128 4.42 -3.57 7.99
N GLY A 129 4.70 -2.31 8.36
CA GLY A 129 6.00 -1.94 8.94
C GLY A 129 6.33 -2.72 10.21
N LYS A 130 5.33 -3.05 11.04
CA LYS A 130 5.50 -3.90 12.23
C LYS A 130 5.92 -5.33 11.87
N LEU A 131 5.29 -5.92 10.86
CA LEU A 131 5.65 -7.27 10.40
C LEU A 131 7.04 -7.30 9.78
N VAL A 132 7.38 -6.30 8.97
CA VAL A 132 8.72 -6.16 8.38
C VAL A 132 9.79 -5.99 9.46
N ALA A 133 9.53 -5.19 10.52
CA ALA A 133 10.45 -5.05 11.64
C ALA A 133 10.67 -6.39 12.35
N GLN A 134 9.61 -7.11 12.66
CA GLN A 134 9.69 -8.43 13.29
C GLN A 134 10.43 -9.45 12.41
N MET A 135 10.19 -9.45 11.11
CA MET A 135 10.90 -10.29 10.15
C MET A 135 12.40 -9.95 10.15
N ALA A 136 12.75 -8.68 10.06
CA ALA A 136 14.12 -8.21 10.05
C ALA A 136 14.89 -8.58 11.34
N GLU A 137 14.26 -8.40 12.50
CA GLU A 137 14.81 -8.80 13.80
C GLU A 137 15.03 -10.30 13.90
N ARG A 138 14.06 -11.13 13.46
CA ARG A 138 14.21 -12.59 13.43
C ARG A 138 15.40 -13.05 12.55
N LYS A 139 15.72 -12.30 11.51
CA LYS A 139 16.88 -12.56 10.63
C LYS A 139 18.20 -11.99 11.17
N GLY A 140 18.16 -11.35 12.34
CA GLY A 140 19.35 -10.74 12.94
C GLY A 140 19.78 -9.43 12.28
N TYR A 141 18.92 -8.77 11.50
CA TYR A 141 19.19 -7.45 10.94
C TYR A 141 19.00 -6.36 11.99
N LYS A 142 19.73 -5.26 11.84
CA LYS A 142 19.53 -4.07 12.64
C LYS A 142 18.33 -3.29 12.08
N VAL A 143 17.36 -2.97 12.92
CA VAL A 143 16.14 -2.24 12.53
C VAL A 143 16.24 -0.78 13.00
N LEU A 144 15.96 0.15 12.09
CA LEU A 144 15.76 1.57 12.38
C LEU A 144 14.37 1.97 11.87
N LEU A 145 13.67 2.80 12.65
CA LEU A 145 12.28 3.18 12.37
C LEU A 145 12.18 4.69 12.13
N SER A 146 11.23 5.08 11.28
CA SER A 146 10.79 6.46 11.08
C SER A 146 9.27 6.48 10.87
N ASP A 147 8.54 6.95 11.87
CA ASP A 147 7.10 7.21 11.80
C ASP A 147 6.76 8.45 12.62
N PRO A 148 6.98 9.66 12.07
CA PRO A 148 6.73 10.92 12.79
C PRO A 148 5.29 11.07 13.29
N PRO A 149 4.23 10.71 12.53
CA PRO A 149 2.86 10.74 13.03
C PRO A 149 2.61 9.94 14.32
N LEU A 150 3.37 8.87 14.52
CA LEU A 150 3.30 8.06 15.75
C LEU A 150 4.35 8.45 16.79
N GLY A 151 5.23 9.42 16.51
CA GLY A 151 6.35 9.80 17.36
C GLY A 151 7.39 8.67 17.51
N ILE A 152 7.53 7.78 16.51
CA ILE A 152 8.39 6.60 16.57
C ILE A 152 9.64 6.81 15.73
N GLY A 153 10.79 6.48 16.33
CA GLY A 153 12.09 6.42 15.65
C GLY A 153 12.73 7.80 15.44
N VAL A 154 13.45 7.92 14.33
CA VAL A 154 14.20 9.13 13.94
C VAL A 154 13.64 9.72 12.65
N SER A 155 14.06 10.92 12.29
CA SER A 155 13.69 11.52 11.01
C SER A 155 14.24 10.70 9.83
N LEU A 156 13.59 10.79 8.67
CA LEU A 156 14.06 10.12 7.45
C LEU A 156 15.46 10.61 7.04
N ASN A 157 15.78 11.87 7.27
CA ASN A 157 17.10 12.44 7.01
C ASN A 157 18.21 11.79 7.85
N GLU A 158 17.91 11.46 9.10
CA GLU A 158 18.84 10.77 10.00
C GLU A 158 18.93 9.27 9.68
N LEU A 159 17.82 8.69 9.23
CA LEU A 159 17.72 7.26 8.96
C LEU A 159 18.39 6.87 7.64
N ALA A 160 18.19 7.63 6.55
CA ALA A 160 18.64 7.32 5.21
C ALA A 160 20.14 7.00 5.09
N PRO A 161 21.07 7.78 5.70
CA PRO A 161 22.52 7.52 5.59
C PRO A 161 22.99 6.28 6.36
N LEU A 162 22.16 5.73 7.24
CA LEU A 162 22.52 4.60 8.09
C LEU A 162 22.10 3.24 7.50
N CYS A 163 21.16 3.24 6.55
CA CYS A 163 20.50 2.04 6.08
C CYS A 163 21.16 1.41 4.85
N ASP A 164 21.19 0.09 4.83
CA ASP A 164 21.53 -0.71 3.65
C ASP A 164 20.27 -1.02 2.83
N VAL A 165 19.13 -1.08 3.50
CA VAL A 165 17.81 -1.21 2.90
C VAL A 165 16.89 -0.11 3.47
N LEU A 166 16.14 0.56 2.61
CA LEU A 166 15.14 1.56 2.98
C LEU A 166 13.80 1.13 2.39
N THR A 167 12.82 0.85 3.25
CA THR A 167 11.52 0.34 2.84
C THR A 167 10.37 1.22 3.34
N PHE A 168 9.42 1.53 2.45
CA PHE A 168 8.33 2.47 2.68
C PHE A 168 6.99 1.75 2.82
N HIS A 169 6.26 2.07 3.91
CA HIS A 169 4.96 1.47 4.27
C HIS A 169 3.99 2.54 4.77
N THR A 170 4.03 3.73 4.18
CA THR A 170 3.19 4.88 4.53
C THR A 170 1.99 5.00 3.61
N PRO A 171 0.85 5.55 4.06
CA PRO A 171 -0.18 6.02 3.15
C PRO A 171 0.36 7.14 2.26
N LEU A 172 -0.30 7.44 1.15
CA LEU A 172 0.02 8.60 0.33
C LEU A 172 -0.84 9.78 0.77
N THR A 173 -0.19 10.82 1.32
CA THR A 173 -0.83 12.08 1.74
C THR A 173 -0.13 13.26 1.09
N ARG A 174 -0.89 14.28 0.67
CA ARG A 174 -0.34 15.49 0.05
C ARG A 174 -0.35 16.67 0.98
N GLU A 175 -1.16 16.61 2.02
CA GLU A 175 -1.42 17.68 2.98
C GLU A 175 -1.27 17.17 4.41
N GLY A 176 -1.27 18.08 5.39
CA GLY A 176 -1.11 17.78 6.80
C GLY A 176 0.31 18.06 7.31
N GLU A 177 0.56 17.74 8.56
CA GLU A 177 1.83 18.00 9.23
C GLU A 177 2.98 17.13 8.70
N HIS A 178 2.66 15.91 8.25
CA HIS A 178 3.61 14.92 7.73
C HIS A 178 3.18 14.38 6.38
N PRO A 179 3.23 15.18 5.28
CA PRO A 179 2.88 14.71 3.96
C PRO A 179 3.88 13.64 3.49
N THR A 180 3.37 12.65 2.76
CA THR A 180 4.16 11.52 2.28
C THR A 180 4.35 11.51 0.76
N TYR A 181 3.72 12.44 0.04
CA TYR A 181 3.94 12.63 -1.38
C TYR A 181 5.37 13.08 -1.64
N HIS A 182 6.12 12.32 -2.45
CA HIS A 182 7.55 12.51 -2.70
C HIS A 182 8.38 12.54 -1.41
N LEU A 183 7.98 11.74 -0.41
CA LEU A 183 8.71 11.63 0.85
C LEU A 183 10.17 11.19 0.62
N CYS A 184 10.41 10.29 -0.31
CA CYS A 184 11.74 9.94 -0.81
C CYS A 184 12.07 10.79 -2.05
N ASP A 185 12.54 12.00 -1.79
CA ASP A 185 12.94 12.98 -2.79
C ASP A 185 14.43 12.90 -3.15
N ALA A 186 14.91 13.82 -4.01
CA ALA A 186 16.31 13.93 -4.39
C ALA A 186 17.25 14.18 -3.20
N ASN A 187 16.78 14.78 -2.10
CA ASN A 187 17.61 15.03 -0.92
C ASN A 187 17.83 13.73 -0.15
N ILE A 188 16.75 12.97 0.07
CA ILE A 188 16.81 11.66 0.72
C ILE A 188 17.68 10.69 -0.09
N LEU A 189 17.48 10.64 -1.42
CA LEU A 189 18.28 9.79 -2.29
C LEU A 189 19.77 10.10 -2.20
N ARG A 190 20.16 11.37 -2.11
CA ARG A 190 21.57 11.78 -1.94
C ARG A 190 22.16 11.40 -0.57
N LEU A 191 21.33 11.30 0.46
CA LEU A 191 21.75 10.88 1.80
C LEU A 191 21.96 9.37 1.91
N CYS A 192 21.31 8.57 1.06
CA CYS A 192 21.45 7.12 1.07
C CYS A 192 22.89 6.70 0.79
N LYS A 193 23.31 5.58 1.37
CA LYS A 193 24.59 4.96 1.05
C LYS A 193 24.64 4.54 -0.43
N PRO A 194 25.82 4.48 -1.04
CA PRO A 194 25.98 3.77 -2.32
C PRO A 194 25.43 2.36 -2.19
N ASN A 195 24.66 1.93 -3.19
CA ASN A 195 24.01 0.62 -3.24
C ASN A 195 22.87 0.38 -2.22
N THR A 196 22.34 1.39 -1.53
CA THR A 196 21.13 1.20 -0.71
C THR A 196 20.00 0.60 -1.56
N LEU A 197 19.42 -0.50 -1.09
CA LEU A 197 18.20 -1.06 -1.67
C LEU A 197 17.00 -0.23 -1.22
N ILE A 198 16.26 0.33 -2.15
CA ILE A 198 15.03 1.07 -1.86
C ILE A 198 13.83 0.24 -2.30
N ILE A 199 12.90 -0.01 -1.36
CA ILE A 199 11.69 -0.78 -1.58
C ILE A 199 10.49 0.14 -1.32
N ASN A 200 9.61 0.29 -2.31
CA ASN A 200 8.32 0.94 -2.12
C ASN A 200 7.21 -0.08 -2.28
N ALA A 201 6.71 -0.57 -1.17
CA ALA A 201 5.56 -1.47 -1.09
C ALA A 201 4.33 -0.74 -0.53
N ALA A 202 4.26 0.59 -0.73
CA ALA A 202 3.17 1.45 -0.25
C ALA A 202 2.36 2.03 -1.42
N ARG A 203 2.76 3.20 -1.94
CA ARG A 203 2.10 3.90 -3.05
C ARG A 203 3.16 4.51 -3.96
N GLY A 204 2.95 4.49 -5.28
CA GLY A 204 3.90 5.01 -6.26
C GLY A 204 4.40 6.42 -5.94
N GLY A 205 3.52 7.34 -5.64
CA GLY A 205 3.86 8.73 -5.36
C GLY A 205 4.62 9.00 -4.03
N VAL A 206 4.94 7.98 -3.23
CA VAL A 206 5.81 8.14 -2.04
C VAL A 206 7.25 8.38 -2.44
N ILE A 207 7.70 7.79 -3.53
CA ILE A 207 9.02 8.05 -4.12
C ILE A 207 8.88 9.04 -5.26
N ASP A 208 9.77 10.02 -5.35
CA ASP A 208 9.93 10.86 -6.53
C ASP A 208 10.68 10.07 -7.61
N GLU A 209 9.93 9.50 -8.55
CA GLU A 209 10.46 8.67 -9.63
C GLU A 209 11.42 9.44 -10.57
N GLN A 210 11.19 10.74 -10.78
CA GLN A 210 12.07 11.56 -11.61
C GLN A 210 13.40 11.81 -10.92
N ALA A 211 13.37 12.12 -9.63
CA ALA A 211 14.58 12.25 -8.81
C ALA A 211 15.35 10.93 -8.79
N LEU A 212 14.62 9.81 -8.69
CA LEU A 212 15.17 8.47 -8.70
C LEU A 212 15.90 8.18 -10.03
N LEU A 213 15.24 8.37 -11.16
CA LEU A 213 15.80 8.19 -12.49
C LEU A 213 17.02 9.08 -12.73
N SER A 214 16.97 10.33 -12.27
CA SER A 214 18.09 11.27 -12.38
C SER A 214 19.31 10.80 -11.58
N THR A 215 19.07 10.23 -10.39
CA THR A 215 20.12 9.67 -9.54
C THR A 215 20.75 8.42 -10.17
N LEU A 216 19.97 7.55 -10.81
CA LEU A 216 20.48 6.37 -11.54
C LEU A 216 21.35 6.71 -12.73
N ASN A 217 21.00 7.76 -13.47
CA ASN A 217 21.70 8.18 -14.68
C ASN A 217 23.04 8.90 -14.42
N THR A 218 23.33 9.29 -13.17
CA THR A 218 24.64 9.81 -12.82
C THR A 218 25.67 8.67 -12.73
N LYS A 219 26.80 8.79 -13.39
CA LYS A 219 27.89 7.76 -13.53
C LYS A 219 28.45 7.23 -12.19
N HIS A 220 27.91 7.62 -11.06
CA HIS A 220 28.36 7.24 -9.71
C HIS A 220 27.29 6.47 -8.91
N SER A 221 26.13 6.17 -9.50
CA SER A 221 25.08 5.47 -8.76
C SER A 221 25.00 4.00 -9.14
N THR A 222 25.53 3.15 -8.31
CA THR A 222 25.19 1.72 -8.25
C THR A 222 23.97 1.51 -7.35
N LEU A 223 22.96 2.38 -7.45
CA LEU A 223 21.70 2.20 -6.74
C LEU A 223 20.89 1.14 -7.49
N ASN A 224 20.75 -0.02 -6.88
CA ASN A 224 19.91 -1.09 -7.40
C ASN A 224 18.50 -0.90 -6.85
N TYR A 225 17.53 -0.60 -7.74
CA TYR A 225 16.14 -0.45 -7.36
C TYR A 225 15.35 -1.69 -7.71
N LYS A 226 14.55 -2.17 -6.74
CA LYS A 226 13.35 -2.94 -7.01
C LYS A 226 12.19 -2.09 -6.50
N THR A 227 11.44 -1.50 -7.41
CA THR A 227 10.14 -0.92 -7.10
C THR A 227 9.10 -2.00 -7.24
N ALA A 228 8.44 -2.37 -6.15
CA ALA A 228 7.13 -2.99 -6.22
C ALA A 228 6.14 -1.85 -6.28
N ILE A 229 5.56 -1.68 -7.41
CA ILE A 229 4.42 -0.80 -7.59
C ILE A 229 3.19 -1.66 -7.54
N ASP A 230 2.28 -1.26 -6.68
CA ASP A 230 0.90 -1.71 -6.55
C ASP A 230 0.63 -3.08 -5.95
N CYS A 231 0.15 -2.97 -4.71
CA CYS A 231 -0.89 -3.87 -4.21
C CYS A 231 -2.24 -3.16 -4.24
#